data_6ea907f58b880648e19b57666ea4719c
#
_entry.id   6ea907f58b880648e19b57666ea4719c
#
_cell.length_a   1.000
_cell.length_b   1.000
_cell.length_c   1.000
_cell.angle_alpha   90.00
_cell.angle_beta   90.00
_cell.angle_gamma   90.00
#
_symmetry.space_group_name_H-M   'P 1'
#
loop_
_entity.id
_entity.type
_entity.pdbx_description
1 polymer ?
#
loop_
_entity_poly.entity_id
_entity_poly.type
_entity_poly.pdbx_seq_one_letter_code
_entity_poly.pdbx_strand_id
1 'polypeptide(L)'
;MTPTPLYEAQANDYALLSFDGRVLEVFGYVDDARYHLWERPCLEFRPGRMRRLQIITKHGRGHSIPYDEHLLPGLQALADHLARSLPPEAPKH
;
A
#
# COMPACT_ATOMS: atom_id res chain seq x y z
N MET A 1 15.15 22.93 -2.46
CA MET A 1 15.02 21.49 -2.18
C MET A 1 13.73 20.98 -2.78
N THR A 2 13.83 19.98 -3.62
CA THR A 2 12.64 19.41 -4.27
C THR A 2 11.95 18.47 -3.29
N PRO A 3 10.66 18.67 -2.99
CA PRO A 3 9.96 17.76 -2.10
C PRO A 3 9.87 16.37 -2.71
N THR A 4 9.89 15.36 -1.86
CA THR A 4 9.69 13.99 -2.29
C THR A 4 8.28 13.84 -2.85
N PRO A 5 8.13 13.26 -4.05
CA PRO A 5 6.78 13.06 -4.59
C PRO A 5 5.93 12.23 -3.64
N LEU A 6 4.70 12.66 -3.45
CA LEU A 6 3.73 11.95 -2.65
C LEU A 6 2.74 11.26 -3.58
N TYR A 7 2.63 9.95 -3.42
CA TYR A 7 1.68 9.15 -4.18
C TYR A 7 0.53 8.77 -3.28
N GLU A 8 -0.66 9.15 -3.67
CA GLU A 8 -1.86 8.89 -2.89
C GLU A 8 -2.86 8.12 -3.72
N ALA A 9 -3.57 7.19 -3.08
CA ALA A 9 -4.64 6.44 -3.71
C ALA A 9 -5.72 6.17 -2.69
N GLN A 10 -6.94 6.51 -3.04
CA GLN A 10 -8.08 6.27 -2.18
C GLN A 10 -8.57 4.85 -2.37
N ALA A 11 -8.83 4.15 -1.27
CA ALA A 11 -9.37 2.79 -1.33
C ALA A 11 -10.90 2.80 -1.28
N ASN A 12 -11.46 3.67 -0.44
CA ASN A 12 -12.90 3.86 -0.33
C ASN A 12 -13.14 5.24 0.28
N ASP A 13 -14.39 5.54 0.62
CA ASP A 13 -14.72 6.87 1.17
C ASP A 13 -14.03 7.16 2.50
N TYR A 14 -13.52 6.14 3.17
CA TYR A 14 -12.98 6.28 4.52
C TYR A 14 -11.51 5.92 4.63
N ALA A 15 -10.90 5.44 3.57
CA ALA A 15 -9.52 4.97 3.63
C ALA A 15 -8.69 5.52 2.47
N LEU A 16 -7.52 6.03 2.81
CA LEU A 16 -6.57 6.60 1.87
C LEU A 16 -5.20 6.00 2.13
N LEU A 17 -4.50 5.63 1.07
CA LEU A 17 -3.12 5.18 1.15
C LEU A 17 -2.22 6.26 0.59
N SER A 18 -1.08 6.47 1.24
CA SER A 18 -0.12 7.50 0.85
C SER A 18 1.28 6.92 0.94
N PHE A 19 2.10 7.19 -0.06
CA PHE A 19 3.48 6.70 -0.10
C PHE A 19 4.42 7.84 -0.51
N ASP A 20 5.40 8.12 0.35
CA ASP A 20 6.33 9.22 0.12
C ASP A 20 7.71 8.74 -0.39
N GLY A 21 7.83 7.47 -0.75
CA GLY A 21 9.08 6.88 -1.17
C GLY A 21 9.80 6.11 -0.07
N ARG A 22 9.39 6.28 1.17
CA ARG A 22 9.99 5.61 2.34
C ARG A 22 8.97 4.91 3.21
N VAL A 23 7.80 5.51 3.36
CA VAL A 23 6.77 5.02 4.27
C VAL A 23 5.45 4.96 3.54
N LEU A 24 4.80 3.82 3.62
CA LEU A 24 3.42 3.65 3.19
C LEU A 24 2.54 3.94 4.40
N GLU A 25 1.71 4.97 4.30
CA GLU A 25 0.75 5.30 5.35
C GLU A 25 -0.65 4.95 4.92
N VAL A 26 -1.41 4.40 5.84
CA VAL A 26 -2.81 4.07 5.63
C VAL A 26 -3.63 4.90 6.61
N PHE A 27 -4.44 5.79 6.07
CA PHE A 27 -5.36 6.60 6.86
C PHE A 27 -6.74 5.97 6.78
N GLY A 28 -7.17 5.37 7.85
CA GLY A 28 -8.45 4.69 7.90
C GLY A 28 -9.49 5.45 8.72
N TYR A 29 -10.70 4.90 8.75
CA TYR A 29 -11.79 5.50 9.50
C TYR A 29 -11.53 5.47 11.01
N VAL A 30 -10.92 4.40 11.50
CA VAL A 30 -10.70 4.21 12.94
C VAL A 30 -9.22 4.31 13.28
N ASP A 31 -8.36 3.72 12.46
CA ASP A 31 -6.94 3.60 12.74
C ASP A 31 -6.09 4.07 11.57
N ASP A 32 -4.93 4.62 11.91
CA ASP A 32 -3.89 4.91 10.95
C ASP A 32 -2.77 3.90 11.13
N ALA A 33 -2.11 3.55 10.05
CA ALA A 33 -1.00 2.61 10.10
C ALA A 33 0.13 3.10 9.22
N ARG A 34 1.35 2.73 9.58
CA ARG A 34 2.56 3.07 8.83
C ARG A 34 3.37 1.82 8.57
N TYR A 35 3.88 1.70 7.34
CA TYR A 35 4.73 0.59 6.95
C TYR A 35 5.97 1.16 6.29
N HIS A 36 7.13 0.91 6.90
CA HIS A 36 8.40 1.36 6.36
C HIS A 36 8.87 0.42 5.26
N LEU A 37 9.63 0.93 4.30
CA LEU A 37 10.12 0.11 3.18
C LEU A 37 10.92 -1.11 3.64
N TRP A 38 11.64 -1.01 4.75
CA TRP A 38 12.41 -2.16 5.24
C TRP A 38 11.50 -3.32 5.68
N GLU A 39 10.23 -3.05 5.93
CA GLU A 39 9.25 -4.10 6.23
C GLU A 39 8.75 -4.78 4.96
N ARG A 40 9.13 -4.25 3.80
CA ARG A 40 8.77 -4.76 2.46
C ARG A 40 7.26 -4.84 2.28
N PRO A 41 6.55 -3.73 2.47
CA PRO A 41 5.09 -3.74 2.28
C PRO A 41 4.73 -3.93 0.82
N CYS A 42 3.71 -4.72 0.57
CA CYS A 42 3.13 -4.85 -0.76
C CYS A 42 1.62 -4.95 -0.64
N LEU A 43 0.93 -4.65 -1.72
CA LEU A 43 -0.52 -4.66 -1.75
C LEU A 43 -1.00 -5.88 -2.53
N GLU A 44 -1.89 -6.66 -1.93
CA GLU A 44 -2.52 -7.79 -2.57
C GLU A 44 -4.00 -7.50 -2.70
N PHE A 45 -4.53 -7.64 -3.93
CA PHE A 45 -5.92 -7.34 -4.20
C PHE A 45 -6.72 -8.63 -4.31
N ARG A 46 -7.80 -8.71 -3.56
CA ARG A 46 -8.71 -9.86 -3.62
C ARG A 46 -10.01 -9.42 -4.27
N PRO A 47 -10.25 -9.83 -5.52
CA PRO A 47 -11.49 -9.49 -6.21
C PRO A 47 -12.65 -10.35 -5.70
N GLY A 48 -13.87 -9.99 -6.10
CA GLY A 48 -15.04 -10.76 -5.79
C GLY A 48 -16.08 -9.94 -5.05
N ARG A 49 -16.97 -10.61 -4.35
CA ARG A 49 -18.06 -9.95 -3.63
C ARG A 49 -17.57 -9.00 -2.55
N MET A 50 -16.54 -9.44 -1.83
CA MET A 50 -15.94 -8.64 -0.77
C MET A 50 -14.54 -8.27 -1.22
N ARG A 51 -14.47 -7.27 -2.10
CA ARG A 51 -13.21 -6.78 -2.60
C ARG A 51 -12.39 -6.20 -1.46
N ARG A 52 -11.22 -6.76 -1.23
CA ARG A 52 -10.35 -6.29 -0.18
C ARG A 52 -8.92 -6.17 -0.69
N LEU A 53 -8.28 -5.13 -0.22
CA LEU A 53 -6.86 -4.89 -0.41
C LEU A 53 -6.17 -5.28 0.90
N GLN A 54 -5.14 -6.09 0.80
CA GLN A 54 -4.40 -6.53 1.98
C GLN A 54 -2.96 -6.07 1.89
N ILE A 55 -2.45 -5.50 2.97
CA ILE A 55 -1.05 -5.10 3.05
C ILE A 55 -0.27 -6.26 3.63
N ILE A 56 0.73 -6.73 2.90
CA ILE A 56 1.55 -7.86 3.32
C ILE A 56 2.97 -7.38 3.49
N THR A 57 3.59 -7.71 4.61
CA THR A 57 4.97 -7.35 4.89
C THR A 57 5.80 -8.60 5.12
N LYS A 58 7.11 -8.44 5.29
CA LYS A 58 7.97 -9.57 5.61
C LYS A 58 7.63 -10.20 6.97
N HIS A 59 6.88 -9.49 7.79
CA HIS A 59 6.44 -10.00 9.10
C HIS A 59 5.07 -10.67 9.03
N GLY A 60 4.44 -10.69 7.87
CA GLY A 60 3.14 -11.31 7.69
C GLY A 60 2.10 -10.31 7.22
N ARG A 61 0.85 -10.65 7.45
CA ARG A 61 -0.28 -9.85 6.99
C ARG A 61 -0.53 -8.67 7.91
N GLY A 62 -0.69 -7.51 7.30
CA GLY A 62 -1.08 -6.30 8.01
C GLY A 62 -2.55 -5.99 7.83
N HIS A 63 -2.85 -4.73 7.53
CA HIS A 63 -4.22 -4.26 7.37
C HIS A 63 -4.92 -4.88 6.18
N SER A 64 -6.20 -5.15 6.36
CA SER A 64 -7.11 -5.56 5.29
C SER A 64 -8.18 -4.49 5.15
N ILE A 65 -8.31 -3.91 3.96
CA ILE A 65 -9.15 -2.74 3.72
C ILE A 65 -10.10 -3.05 2.55
N PRO A 66 -11.41 -2.82 2.71
CA PRO A 66 -12.30 -2.93 1.57
C PRO A 66 -11.99 -1.79 0.58
N TYR A 67 -12.07 -2.08 -0.71
CA TYR A 67 -11.85 -1.05 -1.70
C TYR A 67 -12.98 -1.03 -2.72
N ASP A 68 -13.23 0.17 -3.28
CA ASP A 68 -14.23 0.34 -4.32
C ASP A 68 -13.62 0.01 -5.68
N GLU A 69 -14.38 -0.69 -6.50
CA GLU A 69 -13.88 -1.17 -7.79
C GLU A 69 -13.38 -0.03 -8.69
N HIS A 70 -14.10 1.09 -8.68
CA HIS A 70 -13.71 2.22 -9.55
C HIS A 70 -12.40 2.88 -9.10
N LEU A 71 -11.95 2.61 -7.89
CA LEU A 71 -10.69 3.15 -7.36
C LEU A 71 -9.50 2.21 -7.57
N LEU A 72 -9.76 1.02 -8.09
CA LEU A 72 -8.72 0.01 -8.28
C LEU A 72 -7.54 0.49 -9.15
N PRO A 73 -7.77 1.19 -10.28
CA PRO A 73 -6.64 1.64 -11.10
C PRO A 73 -5.64 2.50 -10.33
N GLY A 74 -6.12 3.42 -9.50
CA GLY A 74 -5.23 4.25 -8.67
C GLY A 74 -4.48 3.44 -7.64
N LEU A 75 -5.16 2.47 -7.04
CA LEU A 75 -4.53 1.58 -6.06
C LEU A 75 -3.47 0.69 -6.70
N GLN A 76 -3.74 0.20 -7.93
CA GLN A 76 -2.77 -0.61 -8.66
C GLN A 76 -1.54 0.21 -9.04
N ALA A 77 -1.73 1.46 -9.43
CA ALA A 77 -0.62 2.36 -9.75
C ALA A 77 0.26 2.58 -8.52
N LEU A 78 -0.36 2.79 -7.36
CA LEU A 78 0.38 2.92 -6.10
C LEU A 78 1.12 1.62 -5.77
N ALA A 79 0.48 0.48 -5.95
CA ALA A 79 1.09 -0.82 -5.69
C ALA A 79 2.31 -1.03 -6.57
N ASP A 80 2.22 -0.67 -7.86
CA ASP A 80 3.34 -0.79 -8.79
C ASP A 80 4.49 0.12 -8.38
N HIS A 81 4.17 1.35 -8.00
CA HIS A 81 5.19 2.30 -7.57
C HIS A 81 5.88 1.80 -6.29
N LEU A 82 5.10 1.28 -5.36
CA LEU A 82 5.63 0.72 -4.12
C LEU A 82 6.56 -0.46 -4.41
N ALA A 83 6.16 -1.36 -5.30
CA ALA A 83 6.97 -2.51 -5.68
C ALA A 83 8.29 -2.09 -6.30
N ARG A 84 8.27 -1.06 -7.15
CA ARG A 84 9.50 -0.56 -7.78
C ARG A 84 10.42 0.15 -6.80
N SER A 85 9.88 0.61 -5.67
CA SER A 85 10.65 1.31 -4.66
C SER A 85 11.29 0.37 -3.65
N LEU A 86 10.87 -0.89 -3.62
CA LEU A 86 11.44 -1.86 -2.70
C LEU A 86 12.88 -2.17 -3.09
N PRO A 87 13.80 -2.25 -2.11
CA PRO A 87 15.16 -2.64 -2.42
C PRO A 87 15.20 -4.11 -2.87
N PRO A 88 16.16 -4.46 -3.73
CA PRO A 88 16.30 -5.86 -4.12
C PRO A 88 16.62 -6.73 -2.92
N GLU A 89 16.13 -7.96 -2.94
CA GLU A 89 16.45 -8.89 -1.88
C GLU A 89 17.93 -9.26 -1.95
N ALA A 90 18.53 -9.37 -0.76
CA ALA A 90 19.91 -9.82 -0.70
C ALA A 90 19.99 -11.24 -1.25
N PRO A 91 21.01 -11.54 -2.07
CA PRO A 91 21.16 -12.89 -2.59
C PRO A 91 21.35 -13.88 -1.46
N LYS A 92 20.70 -15.02 -1.58
CA LYS A 92 20.83 -16.08 -0.59
C LYS A 92 22.04 -16.93 -0.95
N HIS A 93 22.81 -17.18 0.04
CA HIS A 93 24.00 -18.02 -0.09
C HIS A 93 23.80 -19.34 0.63
#